data_10db81e0e739a365aa8b1d08162b904c
#
_entry.id   10db81e0e739a365aa8b1d08162b904c
#
_cell.length_a   1.000
_cell.length_b   1.000
_cell.length_c   1.000
_cell.angle_alpha   90.00
_cell.angle_beta   90.00
_cell.angle_gamma   90.00
#
_symmetry.space_group_name_H-M   'P 1'
#
loop_
_entity.id
_entity.type
_entity.pdbx_description
1 polymer ?
#
loop_
_entity_poly.entity_id
_entity_poly.type
_entity_poly.pdbx_seq_one_letter_code
_entity_poly.pdbx_strand_id
1 'polypeptide(L)'
;MENTYHCYANRELSWLRFNERVLEEAEDSRLPLCERLSFLSIFQSNLDEFFMVRIGSLQDQMLLDKNARENKTNMTSGEQIDAALAFIHKLTARRDAAYNGLLEQLAEQGIRLLDFAHMEEESRAELEKLFRQDYLPLLSSFRFLHRDWIISSSISRLSSRRTGASFLRFLTTSAM
;
A
#
# COMPACT_ATOMS: atom_id res chain seq x y z
N MET A 1 1.88 31.47 -31.15
CA MET A 1 2.66 30.53 -30.33
C MET A 1 2.09 29.13 -30.57
N GLU A 2 2.89 28.23 -31.14
CA GLU A 2 2.44 26.84 -31.30
C GLU A 2 2.16 26.21 -29.93
N ASN A 3 1.05 25.51 -29.88
CA ASN A 3 0.65 24.81 -28.65
C ASN A 3 1.55 23.59 -28.46
N THR A 4 2.60 23.69 -27.65
CA THR A 4 3.60 22.62 -27.42
C THR A 4 3.24 21.69 -26.25
N TYR A 5 2.06 21.84 -25.65
CA TYR A 5 1.66 21.03 -24.47
C TYR A 5 1.66 19.51 -24.73
N HIS A 6 1.43 19.08 -25.96
CA HIS A 6 1.47 17.67 -26.34
C HIS A 6 2.89 17.06 -26.37
N CYS A 7 3.94 17.89 -26.35
CA CYS A 7 5.34 17.44 -26.34
C CYS A 7 5.83 17.03 -24.94
N TYR A 8 5.08 17.35 -23.91
CA TYR A 8 5.46 17.09 -22.52
C TYR A 8 4.54 16.05 -21.87
N ALA A 9 5.12 15.19 -21.03
CA ALA A 9 4.36 14.35 -20.12
C ALA A 9 4.10 15.09 -18.81
N ASN A 10 2.93 14.90 -18.23
CA ASN A 10 2.66 15.39 -16.89
C ASN A 10 3.62 14.76 -15.89
N ARG A 11 4.12 15.57 -14.94
CA ARG A 11 5.12 15.12 -13.95
C ARG A 11 4.62 13.98 -13.08
N GLU A 12 3.39 14.06 -12.62
CA GLU A 12 2.82 13.07 -11.71
C GLU A 12 2.56 11.73 -12.45
N LEU A 13 2.07 11.80 -13.68
CA LEU A 13 1.91 10.61 -14.53
C LEU A 13 3.25 9.99 -14.93
N SER A 14 4.27 10.83 -15.16
CA SER A 14 5.64 10.36 -15.44
C SER A 14 6.22 9.62 -14.23
N TRP A 15 5.97 10.12 -13.02
CA TRP A 15 6.40 9.46 -11.79
C TRP A 15 5.67 8.12 -11.59
N LEU A 16 4.39 8.04 -11.87
CA LEU A 16 3.65 6.77 -11.82
C LEU A 16 4.18 5.75 -12.82
N ARG A 17 4.61 6.17 -14.02
CA ARG A 17 5.29 5.28 -14.98
C ARG A 17 6.64 4.77 -14.47
N PHE A 18 7.36 5.60 -13.70
CA PHE A 18 8.55 5.11 -13.02
C PHE A 18 8.19 4.02 -11.99
N ASN A 19 7.18 4.24 -11.16
CA ASN A 19 6.73 3.25 -10.18
C ASN A 19 6.15 1.99 -10.85
N GLU A 20 5.55 2.10 -12.05
CA GLU A 20 5.14 0.96 -12.86
C GLU A 20 6.32 0.05 -13.19
N ARG A 21 7.50 0.60 -13.54
CA ARG A 21 8.71 -0.21 -13.79
C ARG A 21 9.19 -0.96 -12.54
N VAL A 22 9.00 -0.38 -11.36
CA VAL A 22 9.28 -1.09 -10.10
C VAL A 22 8.33 -2.29 -9.94
N LEU A 23 7.07 -2.16 -10.34
CA LEU A 23 6.12 -3.28 -10.35
C LEU A 23 6.50 -4.34 -11.38
N GLU A 24 7.00 -3.95 -12.56
CA GLU A 24 7.48 -4.87 -13.60
C GLU A 24 8.62 -5.77 -13.09
N GLU A 25 9.52 -5.24 -12.25
CA GLU A 25 10.56 -6.06 -11.61
C GLU A 25 9.94 -7.11 -10.65
N ALA A 26 8.87 -6.75 -9.95
CA ALA A 26 8.15 -7.71 -9.12
C ALA A 26 7.42 -8.79 -9.93
N GLU A 27 7.01 -8.49 -11.16
CA GLU A 27 6.35 -9.42 -12.08
C GLU A 27 7.36 -10.32 -12.81
N ASP A 28 8.64 -9.96 -12.87
CA ASP A 28 9.67 -10.71 -13.58
C ASP A 28 9.98 -12.04 -12.89
N SER A 29 9.55 -13.14 -13.50
CA SER A 29 9.76 -14.51 -13.00
C SER A 29 11.24 -14.97 -12.97
N ARG A 30 12.15 -14.22 -13.58
CA ARG A 30 13.59 -14.52 -13.55
C ARG A 30 14.23 -14.13 -12.22
N LEU A 31 13.58 -13.26 -11.45
CA LEU A 31 14.06 -12.83 -10.15
C LEU A 31 13.64 -13.81 -9.04
N PRO A 32 14.45 -13.97 -7.98
CA PRO A 32 14.09 -14.76 -6.81
C PRO A 32 12.82 -14.24 -6.14
N LEU A 33 12.00 -15.13 -5.55
CA LEU A 33 10.69 -14.79 -4.97
C LEU A 33 10.79 -13.67 -3.91
N CYS A 34 11.80 -13.73 -3.05
CA CYS A 34 11.99 -12.71 -2.00
C CYS A 34 12.36 -11.35 -2.57
N GLU A 35 13.13 -11.30 -3.66
CA GLU A 35 13.44 -10.05 -4.36
C GLU A 35 12.19 -9.45 -4.99
N ARG A 36 11.38 -10.27 -5.67
CA ARG A 36 10.11 -9.86 -6.25
C ARG A 36 9.17 -9.30 -5.18
N LEU A 37 9.12 -9.93 -4.02
CA LEU A 37 8.35 -9.45 -2.89
C LEU A 37 8.88 -8.10 -2.36
N SER A 38 10.21 -7.92 -2.33
CA SER A 38 10.83 -6.65 -1.97
C SER A 38 10.44 -5.54 -2.96
N PHE A 39 10.42 -5.81 -4.27
CA PHE A 39 9.96 -4.85 -5.27
C PHE A 39 8.48 -4.47 -5.09
N LEU A 40 7.60 -5.42 -4.73
CA LEU A 40 6.21 -5.11 -4.38
C LEU A 40 6.10 -4.19 -3.15
N SER A 41 6.96 -4.41 -2.16
CA SER A 41 7.04 -3.55 -0.98
C SER A 41 7.47 -2.14 -1.34
N ILE A 42 8.51 -2.00 -2.16
CA ILE A 42 9.01 -0.71 -2.65
C ILE A 42 7.90 -0.01 -3.47
N PHE A 43 7.24 -0.72 -4.38
CA PHE A 43 6.13 -0.17 -5.16
C PHE A 43 5.04 0.42 -4.27
N GLN A 44 4.63 -0.31 -3.23
CA GLN A 44 3.58 0.13 -2.32
C GLN A 44 4.04 1.33 -1.48
N SER A 45 5.24 1.30 -0.93
CA SER A 45 5.80 2.41 -0.15
C SER A 45 5.89 3.70 -0.98
N ASN A 46 6.34 3.57 -2.23
CA ASN A 46 6.40 4.67 -3.18
C ASN A 46 4.99 5.25 -3.44
N LEU A 47 3.99 4.38 -3.57
CA LEU A 47 2.62 4.81 -3.81
C LEU A 47 2.02 5.52 -2.61
N ASP A 48 2.30 5.05 -1.39
CA ASP A 48 1.86 5.69 -0.14
C ASP A 48 2.47 7.10 -0.02
N GLU A 49 3.76 7.26 -0.32
CA GLU A 49 4.41 8.57 -0.35
C GLU A 49 3.82 9.48 -1.43
N PHE A 50 3.54 8.94 -2.61
CA PHE A 50 2.89 9.68 -3.70
C PHE A 50 1.53 10.25 -3.27
N PHE A 51 0.70 9.47 -2.57
CA PHE A 51 -0.58 9.93 -2.05
C PHE A 51 -0.40 11.03 -1.00
N MET A 52 0.49 10.83 -0.04
CA MET A 52 0.70 11.79 1.04
C MET A 52 1.25 13.12 0.53
N VAL A 53 2.21 13.09 -0.39
CA VAL A 53 2.94 14.27 -0.82
C VAL A 53 2.33 14.87 -2.09
N ARG A 54 2.13 14.07 -3.14
CA ARG A 54 1.75 14.60 -4.45
C ARG A 54 0.26 14.83 -4.59
N ILE A 55 -0.55 13.83 -4.27
CA ILE A 55 -2.02 13.97 -4.33
C ILE A 55 -2.49 14.99 -3.28
N GLY A 56 -1.92 14.97 -2.07
CA GLY A 56 -2.19 15.97 -1.05
C GLY A 56 -1.91 17.39 -1.55
N SER A 57 -0.73 17.63 -2.12
CA SER A 57 -0.36 18.94 -2.67
C SER A 57 -1.27 19.41 -3.82
N LEU A 58 -1.66 18.51 -4.73
CA LEU A 58 -2.60 18.84 -5.80
C LEU A 58 -3.99 19.16 -5.26
N GLN A 59 -4.41 18.51 -4.18
CA GLN A 59 -5.68 18.76 -3.52
C GLN A 59 -5.70 20.14 -2.85
N ASP A 60 -4.61 20.51 -2.17
CA ASP A 60 -4.45 21.85 -1.59
C ASP A 60 -4.45 22.94 -2.67
N GLN A 61 -3.76 22.72 -3.79
CA GLN A 61 -3.79 23.63 -4.94
C GLN A 61 -5.21 23.78 -5.51
N MET A 62 -5.96 22.71 -5.62
CA MET A 62 -7.33 22.75 -6.10
C MET A 62 -8.26 23.52 -5.16
N LEU A 63 -8.00 23.51 -3.84
CA LEU A 63 -8.74 24.31 -2.86
C LEU A 63 -8.43 25.80 -2.97
N LEU A 64 -7.18 26.16 -3.31
CA LEU A 64 -6.76 27.55 -3.49
C LEU A 64 -7.24 28.15 -4.81
N ASP A 65 -7.05 27.44 -5.90
CA ASP A 65 -7.51 27.85 -7.24
C ASP A 65 -7.82 26.62 -8.12
N LYS A 66 -9.10 26.36 -8.32
CA LYS A 66 -9.59 25.23 -9.13
C LYS A 66 -9.23 25.34 -10.61
N ASN A 67 -8.95 26.53 -11.11
CA ASN A 67 -8.68 26.80 -12.51
C ASN A 67 -7.18 26.93 -12.80
N ALA A 68 -6.33 26.92 -11.77
CA ALA A 68 -4.89 26.95 -11.95
C ALA A 68 -4.44 25.77 -12.81
N ARG A 69 -3.60 26.07 -13.80
CA ARG A 69 -3.12 25.07 -14.78
C ARG A 69 -1.62 24.91 -14.67
N GLU A 70 -1.18 23.69 -14.76
CA GLU A 70 0.23 23.32 -14.84
C GLU A 70 0.81 23.80 -16.19
N ASN A 71 2.03 24.32 -16.16
CA ASN A 71 2.64 25.06 -17.26
C ASN A 71 3.17 24.17 -18.42
N LYS A 72 3.26 22.84 -18.25
CA LYS A 72 3.80 21.91 -19.25
C LYS A 72 2.72 21.20 -20.05
N THR A 73 1.71 20.71 -19.38
CA THR A 73 0.62 19.93 -19.98
C THR A 73 -0.72 20.66 -19.97
N ASN A 74 -0.77 21.86 -19.36
CA ASN A 74 -1.97 22.68 -19.23
C ASN A 74 -3.15 21.98 -18.49
N MET A 75 -2.83 20.96 -17.69
CA MET A 75 -3.81 20.25 -16.87
C MET A 75 -4.12 21.04 -15.58
N THR A 76 -5.37 21.07 -15.16
CA THR A 76 -5.75 21.53 -13.82
C THR A 76 -5.34 20.51 -12.75
N SER A 77 -5.30 20.90 -11.48
CA SER A 77 -4.99 19.98 -10.38
C SER A 77 -6.02 18.83 -10.32
N GLY A 78 -7.30 19.09 -10.57
CA GLY A 78 -8.34 18.07 -10.63
C GLY A 78 -8.10 17.06 -11.76
N GLU A 79 -7.84 17.54 -12.98
CA GLU A 79 -7.53 16.69 -14.13
C GLU A 79 -6.28 15.81 -13.89
N GLN A 80 -5.27 16.34 -13.18
CA GLN A 80 -4.09 15.57 -12.81
C GLN A 80 -4.41 14.47 -11.79
N ILE A 81 -5.22 14.78 -10.77
CA ILE A 81 -5.68 13.80 -9.76
C ILE A 81 -6.48 12.68 -10.43
N ASP A 82 -7.46 13.02 -11.26
CA ASP A 82 -8.32 12.04 -11.94
C ASP A 82 -7.49 11.10 -12.83
N ALA A 83 -6.57 11.66 -13.62
CA ALA A 83 -5.68 10.88 -14.47
C ALA A 83 -4.74 9.98 -13.65
N ALA A 84 -4.19 10.49 -12.54
CA ALA A 84 -3.35 9.73 -11.64
C ALA A 84 -4.12 8.57 -10.99
N LEU A 85 -5.32 8.81 -10.46
CA LEU A 85 -6.17 7.78 -9.86
C LEU A 85 -6.55 6.69 -10.86
N ALA A 86 -6.93 7.07 -12.09
CA ALA A 86 -7.22 6.11 -13.15
C ALA A 86 -6.02 5.22 -13.50
N PHE A 87 -4.80 5.78 -13.46
CA PHE A 87 -3.58 5.01 -13.69
C PHE A 87 -3.26 4.10 -12.50
N ILE A 88 -3.35 4.62 -11.27
CA ILE A 88 -3.11 3.86 -10.04
C ILE A 88 -4.05 2.65 -9.94
N HIS A 89 -5.32 2.78 -10.30
CA HIS A 89 -6.26 1.64 -10.30
C HIS A 89 -5.79 0.48 -11.17
N LYS A 90 -5.20 0.77 -12.34
CA LYS A 90 -4.63 -0.27 -13.21
C LYS A 90 -3.42 -0.95 -12.58
N LEU A 91 -2.52 -0.16 -11.98
CA LEU A 91 -1.32 -0.66 -11.30
C LEU A 91 -1.68 -1.49 -10.05
N THR A 92 -2.69 -1.07 -9.30
CA THR A 92 -3.15 -1.78 -8.10
C THR A 92 -3.68 -3.17 -8.44
N ALA A 93 -4.44 -3.30 -9.52
CA ALA A 93 -4.93 -4.61 -9.97
C ALA A 93 -3.77 -5.56 -10.36
N ARG A 94 -2.74 -5.04 -11.05
CA ARG A 94 -1.53 -5.81 -11.38
C ARG A 94 -0.76 -6.21 -10.12
N ARG A 95 -0.55 -5.26 -9.19
CA ARG A 95 0.10 -5.51 -7.90
C ARG A 95 -0.59 -6.63 -7.13
N ASP A 96 -1.92 -6.60 -7.03
CA ASP A 96 -2.69 -7.60 -6.30
C ASP A 96 -2.57 -8.98 -6.94
N ALA A 97 -2.59 -9.06 -8.26
CA ALA A 97 -2.36 -10.29 -9.00
C ALA A 97 -0.93 -10.85 -8.77
N ALA A 98 0.09 -9.99 -8.88
CA ALA A 98 1.47 -10.37 -8.63
C ALA A 98 1.69 -10.84 -7.18
N TYR A 99 1.11 -10.13 -6.20
CA TYR A 99 1.20 -10.48 -4.79
C TYR A 99 0.57 -11.84 -4.49
N ASN A 100 -0.64 -12.09 -4.97
CA ASN A 100 -1.32 -13.36 -4.76
C ASN A 100 -0.54 -14.53 -5.39
N GLY A 101 -0.04 -14.36 -6.62
CA GLY A 101 0.78 -15.37 -7.27
C GLY A 101 2.11 -15.63 -6.55
N LEU A 102 2.72 -14.61 -5.93
CA LEU A 102 3.92 -14.77 -5.11
C LEU A 102 3.63 -15.51 -3.80
N LEU A 103 2.50 -15.25 -3.16
CA LEU A 103 2.10 -15.98 -1.95
C LEU A 103 1.90 -17.47 -2.22
N GLU A 104 1.31 -17.83 -3.36
CA GLU A 104 1.16 -19.23 -3.77
C GLU A 104 2.53 -19.89 -3.95
N GLN A 105 3.45 -19.25 -4.68
CA GLN A 105 4.80 -19.78 -4.92
C GLN A 105 5.63 -19.87 -3.62
N LEU A 106 5.48 -18.94 -2.69
CA LEU A 106 6.11 -18.97 -1.38
C LEU A 106 5.55 -20.12 -0.53
N ALA A 107 4.24 -20.38 -0.60
CA ALA A 107 3.61 -21.49 0.11
C ALA A 107 4.14 -22.84 -0.36
N GLU A 108 4.44 -23.01 -1.65
CA GLU A 108 5.09 -24.20 -2.20
C GLU A 108 6.50 -24.43 -1.63
N GLN A 109 7.19 -23.33 -1.24
CA GLN A 109 8.50 -23.38 -0.59
C GLN A 109 8.41 -23.45 0.95
N GLY A 110 7.20 -23.66 1.50
CA GLY A 110 7.00 -23.77 2.94
C GLY A 110 6.86 -22.42 3.68
N ILE A 111 6.90 -21.29 2.96
CA ILE A 111 6.74 -19.96 3.53
C ILE A 111 5.27 -19.52 3.38
N ARG A 112 4.53 -19.48 4.47
CA ARG A 112 3.11 -19.13 4.45
C ARG A 112 2.82 -17.87 5.27
N LEU A 113 1.96 -17.02 4.72
CA LEU A 113 1.37 -15.93 5.49
C LEU A 113 0.25 -16.50 6.38
N LEU A 114 0.43 -16.43 7.69
CA LEU A 114 -0.56 -16.93 8.64
C LEU A 114 -1.70 -15.94 8.81
N ASP A 115 -2.92 -16.43 8.69
CA ASP A 115 -4.13 -15.69 9.06
C ASP A 115 -4.51 -16.06 10.50
N PHE A 116 -4.66 -15.07 11.36
CA PHE A 116 -5.02 -15.25 12.77
C PHE A 116 -6.32 -16.05 12.96
N ALA A 117 -7.27 -15.92 12.03
CA ALA A 117 -8.55 -16.63 12.09
C ALA A 117 -8.40 -18.14 11.83
N HIS A 118 -7.37 -18.55 11.09
CA HIS A 118 -7.14 -19.96 10.69
C HIS A 118 -5.87 -20.56 11.30
N MET A 119 -5.35 -19.93 12.35
CA MET A 119 -4.13 -20.35 13.04
C MET A 119 -4.46 -21.43 14.08
N GLU A 120 -3.53 -22.37 14.26
CA GLU A 120 -3.58 -23.36 15.33
C GLU A 120 -3.60 -22.68 16.70
N GLU A 121 -4.31 -23.28 17.67
CA GLU A 121 -4.54 -22.69 18.98
C GLU A 121 -3.24 -22.44 19.77
N GLU A 122 -2.24 -23.32 19.63
CA GLU A 122 -0.93 -23.17 20.26
C GLU A 122 -0.20 -21.93 19.74
N SER A 123 -0.12 -21.76 18.42
CA SER A 123 0.49 -20.58 17.77
C SER A 123 -0.28 -19.28 18.09
N ARG A 124 -1.59 -19.37 18.20
CA ARG A 124 -2.45 -18.25 18.62
C ARG A 124 -2.15 -17.80 20.04
N ALA A 125 -2.05 -18.74 20.98
CA ALA A 125 -1.74 -18.45 22.38
C ALA A 125 -0.35 -17.80 22.53
N GLU A 126 0.64 -18.26 21.77
CA GLU A 126 1.98 -17.67 21.75
C GLU A 126 1.97 -16.23 21.22
N LEU A 127 1.27 -15.98 20.11
CA LEU A 127 1.13 -14.64 19.56
C LEU A 127 0.34 -13.70 20.49
N GLU A 128 -0.68 -14.19 21.16
CA GLU A 128 -1.42 -13.40 22.15
C GLU A 128 -0.55 -13.03 23.34
N LYS A 129 0.29 -13.95 23.81
CA LYS A 129 1.27 -13.69 24.86
C LYS A 129 2.27 -12.62 24.42
N LEU A 130 2.85 -12.76 23.22
CA LEU A 130 3.77 -11.78 22.65
C LEU A 130 3.11 -10.40 22.53
N PHE A 131 1.88 -10.34 22.02
CA PHE A 131 1.13 -9.10 21.90
C PHE A 131 0.92 -8.43 23.25
N ARG A 132 0.52 -9.20 24.29
CA ARG A 132 0.28 -8.68 25.64
C ARG A 132 1.56 -8.18 26.32
N GLN A 133 2.71 -8.85 26.06
CA GLN A 133 3.96 -8.51 26.69
C GLN A 133 4.68 -7.34 26.02
N ASP A 134 4.72 -7.32 24.69
CA ASP A 134 5.59 -6.39 23.94
C ASP A 134 4.81 -5.23 23.30
N TYR A 135 3.61 -5.47 22.80
CA TYR A 135 2.87 -4.46 22.05
C TYR A 135 1.81 -3.71 22.87
N LEU A 136 1.06 -4.42 23.70
CA LEU A 136 -0.01 -3.82 24.48
C LEU A 136 0.46 -2.72 25.45
N PRO A 137 1.62 -2.83 26.12
CA PRO A 137 2.14 -1.76 26.96
C PRO A 137 2.43 -0.46 26.20
N LEU A 138 2.88 -0.58 24.95
CA LEU A 138 3.14 0.57 24.07
C LEU A 138 1.86 1.26 23.62
N LEU A 139 0.79 0.52 23.41
CA LEU A 139 -0.52 1.03 22.98
C LEU A 139 -1.33 1.66 24.10
N SER A 140 -1.08 1.28 25.36
CA SER A 140 -1.84 1.77 26.52
C SER A 140 -1.52 3.23 26.89
N SER A 141 -0.48 3.82 26.33
CA SER A 141 -0.09 5.21 26.57
C SER A 141 -1.07 6.24 25.96
N PHE A 142 -1.94 5.84 25.05
CA PHE A 142 -2.98 6.70 24.48
C PHE A 142 -4.35 6.43 25.12
N ARG A 143 -4.51 6.85 26.38
CA ARG A 143 -5.78 6.90 27.04
C ARG A 143 -6.62 8.08 26.50
N PHE A 144 -7.21 7.93 25.31
CA PHE A 144 -8.29 8.80 24.91
C PHE A 144 -9.56 8.39 25.64
N LEU A 145 -10.16 9.38 26.30
CA LEU A 145 -11.37 9.33 27.12
C LEU A 145 -12.64 8.91 26.32
N HIS A 146 -12.66 7.67 25.80
CA HIS A 146 -13.92 7.05 25.39
C HIS A 146 -13.82 5.55 25.63
N ARG A 147 -14.31 5.15 26.80
CA ARG A 147 -14.14 3.85 27.43
C ARG A 147 -14.74 2.66 26.69
N ASP A 148 -15.57 2.84 25.67
CA ASP A 148 -16.34 1.75 25.07
C ASP A 148 -16.18 1.59 23.55
N TRP A 149 -15.40 2.46 22.89
CA TRP A 149 -15.32 2.47 21.42
C TRP A 149 -14.11 1.74 20.84
N ILE A 150 -13.02 1.60 21.59
CA ILE A 150 -11.73 1.13 21.04
C ILE A 150 -11.63 -0.40 21.01
N ILE A 151 -12.16 -1.12 22.00
CA ILE A 151 -12.02 -2.58 22.10
C ILE A 151 -12.99 -3.30 21.15
N SER A 152 -14.22 -2.84 21.04
CA SER A 152 -15.22 -3.46 20.16
C SER A 152 -15.00 -3.10 18.67
N SER A 153 -14.52 -1.89 18.36
CA SER A 153 -14.36 -1.45 16.98
C SER A 153 -13.03 -1.87 16.34
N SER A 154 -11.99 -2.15 17.12
CA SER A 154 -10.70 -2.58 16.58
C SER A 154 -10.72 -4.05 16.16
N ILE A 155 -11.38 -4.90 16.91
CA ILE A 155 -11.51 -6.34 16.57
C ILE A 155 -12.52 -6.54 15.43
N SER A 156 -13.64 -5.83 15.43
CA SER A 156 -14.63 -5.94 14.36
C SER A 156 -14.21 -5.26 13.04
N ARG A 157 -13.36 -4.22 13.08
CA ARG A 157 -12.83 -3.58 11.87
C ARG A 157 -11.68 -4.34 11.24
N LEU A 158 -10.92 -5.12 11.98
CA LEU A 158 -9.95 -6.07 11.42
C LEU A 158 -10.65 -7.23 10.70
N SER A 159 -11.86 -7.58 11.13
CA SER A 159 -12.71 -8.61 10.49
C SER A 159 -13.48 -8.11 9.27
N SER A 160 -13.78 -6.79 9.16
CA SER A 160 -14.71 -6.25 8.14
C SER A 160 -14.06 -5.48 6.99
N ARG A 161 -12.76 -5.26 6.98
CA ARG A 161 -12.06 -4.63 5.84
C ARG A 161 -11.23 -5.65 5.06
N ARG A 162 -11.91 -6.51 4.31
CA ARG A 162 -11.39 -7.08 3.07
C ARG A 162 -11.30 -5.94 2.07
N THR A 163 -10.23 -5.19 2.12
CA THR A 163 -9.62 -4.42 1.01
C THR A 163 -8.59 -3.47 1.58
N GLY A 164 -7.34 -3.70 1.29
CA GLY A 164 -6.35 -2.64 1.18
C GLY A 164 -5.42 -2.33 2.36
N ALA A 165 -5.32 -3.17 3.41
CA ALA A 165 -4.34 -2.91 4.47
C ALA A 165 -3.68 -4.21 4.98
N SER A 166 -3.01 -4.93 4.09
CA SER A 166 -2.27 -6.15 4.44
C SER A 166 -0.76 -5.97 4.36
N PHE A 167 -0.22 -4.83 4.81
CA PHE A 167 1.21 -4.58 4.65
C PHE A 167 2.03 -4.67 5.93
N LEU A 168 1.50 -5.16 7.03
CA LEU A 168 2.25 -5.31 8.27
C LEU A 168 2.05 -6.70 8.88
N ARG A 169 2.60 -7.73 8.26
CA ARG A 169 2.92 -8.98 8.94
C ARG A 169 4.04 -9.71 8.19
N PHE A 170 5.24 -9.23 8.36
CA PHE A 170 6.44 -10.01 8.08
C PHE A 170 7.06 -10.51 9.37
N LEU A 171 7.50 -11.75 9.31
CA LEU A 171 8.49 -12.44 10.11
C LEU A 171 7.96 -13.23 11.31
N THR A 172 7.83 -14.51 11.11
CA THR A 172 8.52 -15.44 12.00
C THR A 172 9.02 -16.61 11.19
N THR A 173 10.31 -16.62 10.97
CA THR A 173 11.06 -17.81 10.57
C THR A 173 10.99 -18.80 11.73
N SER A 174 10.31 -19.91 11.57
CA SER A 174 10.51 -21.05 12.45
C SER A 174 11.64 -21.86 11.84
N ALA A 175 12.83 -21.76 12.45
CA ALA A 175 13.88 -22.69 12.27
C ALA A 175 13.61 -23.90 13.18
N MET A 176 13.30 -25.05 12.59
CA MET A 176 13.76 -26.39 12.89
C MET A 176 13.26 -27.34 11.80
#